data_9073edc0a92ae0982f35642f2eee2358
#
_entry.id   9073edc0a92ae0982f35642f2eee2358
#
_cell.length_a   1.000
_cell.length_b   1.000
_cell.length_c   1.000
_cell.angle_alpha   90.00
_cell.angle_beta   90.00
_cell.angle_gamma   90.00
#
_symmetry.space_group_name_H-M   'P 1'
#
loop_
_entity.id
_entity.type
_entity.pdbx_description
1 polymer ?
#
loop_
_entity_poly.entity_id
_entity_poly.type
_entity_poly.pdbx_seq_one_letter_code
_entity_poly.pdbx_strand_id
1 'polypeptide(L)'
;MKKKFFTICAIVFLGFTGCTHRESANIDLTTSSVGVIETSGNSKKSRIYFYNQNLEKTATLPLEYASLGSIFYNPVIYEDELYLIPQGKTNVKDEKKVLKIELKSGNQKIYEINQLAMNSICVNDKNIYTCNTLNGDSYINKCSKENNQVVSEKIEGVYVSKLLCSKDM
;
A
#
# COMPACT_ATOMS: atom_id res chain seq x y z
N MET A 1 18.20 71.29 17.69
CA MET A 1 18.76 69.99 17.08
C MET A 1 18.14 68.80 17.77
N LYS A 2 17.18 68.12 17.15
CA LYS A 2 16.52 66.90 17.70
C LYS A 2 17.08 65.72 17.00
N LYS A 3 17.85 64.89 17.73
CA LYS A 3 18.37 63.59 17.22
C LYS A 3 17.23 62.55 17.23
N LYS A 4 16.87 62.03 16.06
CA LYS A 4 15.94 60.92 15.92
C LYS A 4 16.73 59.62 16.10
N PHE A 5 16.38 58.84 17.13
CA PHE A 5 16.82 57.46 17.32
C PHE A 5 16.01 56.56 16.41
N PHE A 6 16.66 55.88 15.51
CA PHE A 6 16.07 54.82 14.68
C PHE A 6 16.32 53.52 15.39
N THR A 7 15.26 52.95 15.97
CA THR A 7 15.31 51.61 16.56
C THR A 7 15.03 50.60 15.44
N ILE A 8 16.06 49.85 15.05
CA ILE A 8 15.93 48.72 14.10
C ILE A 8 15.46 47.52 14.90
N CYS A 9 14.19 47.11 14.71
CA CYS A 9 13.68 45.85 15.21
C CYS A 9 14.15 44.75 14.26
N ALA A 10 15.16 43.98 14.66
CA ALA A 10 15.55 42.75 13.98
C ALA A 10 14.54 41.65 14.34
N ILE A 11 13.65 41.32 13.41
CA ILE A 11 12.77 40.19 13.53
C ILE A 11 13.57 38.94 13.19
N VAL A 12 13.95 38.19 14.21
CA VAL A 12 14.56 36.85 14.04
C VAL A 12 13.45 35.88 13.68
N PHE A 13 13.34 35.53 12.41
CA PHE A 13 12.54 34.40 11.95
C PHE A 13 13.24 33.10 12.39
N LEU A 14 12.85 32.56 13.52
CA LEU A 14 13.15 31.18 13.88
C LEU A 14 12.28 30.29 12.98
N GLY A 15 12.86 29.87 11.85
CA GLY A 15 12.29 28.83 11.02
C GLY A 15 12.22 27.52 11.81
N PHE A 16 11.05 27.20 12.33
CA PHE A 16 10.76 25.83 12.75
C PHE A 16 10.72 24.94 11.52
N THR A 17 11.87 24.42 11.10
CA THR A 17 11.93 23.23 10.27
C THR A 17 11.47 22.08 11.15
N GLY A 18 10.16 21.89 11.21
CA GLY A 18 9.59 20.66 11.74
C GLY A 18 10.00 19.50 10.86
N CYS A 19 11.17 18.92 11.11
CA CYS A 19 11.45 17.55 10.73
C CYS A 19 10.42 16.70 11.44
N THR A 20 9.34 16.34 10.76
CA THR A 20 8.56 15.18 11.15
C THR A 20 9.47 13.97 10.94
N HIS A 21 10.29 13.66 11.94
CA HIS A 21 10.82 12.32 12.10
C HIS A 21 9.58 11.41 12.15
N ARG A 22 9.24 10.78 11.00
CA ARG A 22 8.56 9.50 11.06
C ARG A 22 9.55 8.60 11.80
N GLU A 23 9.28 8.34 13.06
CA GLU A 23 9.84 7.18 13.71
C GLU A 23 9.44 6.00 12.82
N SER A 24 10.36 5.53 12.00
CA SER A 24 10.29 4.19 11.46
C SER A 24 10.45 3.30 12.69
N ALA A 25 9.34 2.99 13.33
CA ALA A 25 9.31 1.92 14.29
C ALA A 25 9.94 0.74 13.54
N ASN A 26 11.00 0.18 14.10
CA ASN A 26 11.65 -1.01 13.56
C ASN A 26 10.67 -2.16 13.84
N ILE A 27 9.64 -2.25 13.01
CA ILE A 27 8.54 -3.19 13.16
C ILE A 27 8.99 -4.45 12.47
N ASP A 28 9.55 -5.37 13.22
CA ASP A 28 9.77 -6.73 12.75
C ASP A 28 8.44 -7.50 12.84
N LEU A 29 7.79 -7.67 11.70
CA LEU A 29 6.53 -8.40 11.59
C LEU A 29 6.73 -9.89 11.33
N THR A 30 7.97 -10.37 11.20
CA THR A 30 8.28 -11.77 10.89
C THR A 30 7.96 -12.73 12.04
N THR A 31 7.90 -12.22 13.27
CA THR A 31 7.49 -13.00 14.46
C THR A 31 5.98 -13.14 14.61
N SER A 32 5.22 -12.50 13.72
CA SER A 32 3.76 -12.50 13.75
C SER A 32 3.19 -13.69 12.99
N SER A 33 2.14 -14.29 13.51
CA SER A 33 1.46 -15.43 12.90
C SER A 33 0.17 -15.04 12.17
N VAL A 34 -0.45 -13.93 12.58
CA VAL A 34 -1.74 -13.46 12.05
C VAL A 34 -1.70 -11.97 11.84
N GLY A 35 -2.15 -11.53 10.65
CA GLY A 35 -2.41 -10.12 10.34
C GLY A 35 -3.92 -9.87 10.24
N VAL A 36 -4.43 -8.87 10.95
CA VAL A 36 -5.83 -8.44 10.88
C VAL A 36 -5.89 -7.07 10.23
N ILE A 37 -6.57 -6.98 9.09
CA ILE A 37 -6.75 -5.74 8.35
C ILE A 37 -8.01 -5.04 8.84
N GLU A 38 -7.85 -3.86 9.41
CA GLU A 38 -8.93 -2.95 9.74
C GLU A 38 -9.09 -1.93 8.61
N THR A 39 -10.27 -1.91 8.01
CA THR A 39 -10.66 -0.91 7.02
C THR A 39 -11.70 0.00 7.63
N SER A 40 -11.44 1.31 7.62
CA SER A 40 -12.40 2.30 8.10
C SER A 40 -12.89 3.15 6.94
N GLY A 41 -14.12 2.92 6.50
CA GLY A 41 -14.74 3.68 5.40
C GLY A 41 -14.90 5.18 5.68
N ASN A 42 -14.88 5.60 6.94
CA ASN A 42 -15.11 6.99 7.36
C ASN A 42 -13.83 7.70 7.82
N SER A 43 -12.82 6.96 8.26
CA SER A 43 -11.52 7.54 8.62
C SER A 43 -10.52 7.11 7.57
N LYS A 44 -9.96 7.97 6.84
CA LYS A 44 -8.94 7.80 5.79
C LYS A 44 -7.68 7.01 6.22
N LYS A 45 -7.77 6.17 7.26
CA LYS A 45 -6.66 5.47 7.91
C LYS A 45 -7.04 4.03 8.18
N SER A 46 -6.57 3.14 7.35
CA SER A 46 -6.61 1.71 7.61
C SER A 46 -5.43 1.29 8.48
N ARG A 47 -5.53 0.12 9.09
CA ARG A 47 -4.46 -0.44 9.93
C ARG A 47 -4.34 -1.93 9.68
N ILE A 48 -3.14 -2.44 9.94
CA ILE A 48 -2.92 -3.88 10.07
C ILE A 48 -2.43 -4.13 11.49
N TYR A 49 -3.15 -4.96 12.22
CA TYR A 49 -2.75 -5.46 13.53
C TYR A 49 -2.08 -6.81 13.36
N PHE A 50 -0.96 -7.00 13.98
CA PHE A 50 -0.20 -8.24 13.93
C PHE A 50 -0.26 -8.93 15.30
N TYR A 51 -0.41 -10.26 15.28
CA TYR A 51 -0.54 -11.09 16.45
C TYR A 51 0.40 -12.28 16.34
N ASN A 52 0.93 -12.73 17.50
CA ASN A 52 1.71 -13.96 17.60
C ASN A 52 0.78 -15.21 17.66
N GLN A 53 1.36 -16.39 17.84
CA GLN A 53 0.62 -17.66 17.93
C GLN A 53 -0.34 -17.72 19.11
N ASN A 54 -0.08 -16.96 20.19
CA ASN A 54 -0.93 -16.88 21.37
C ASN A 54 -2.05 -15.83 21.23
N LEU A 55 -2.21 -15.23 20.05
CA LEU A 55 -3.12 -14.12 19.76
C LEU A 55 -2.83 -12.86 20.59
N GLU A 56 -1.60 -12.68 21.03
CA GLU A 56 -1.15 -11.43 21.63
C GLU A 56 -0.74 -10.46 20.54
N LYS A 57 -1.17 -9.21 20.64
CA LYS A 57 -0.85 -8.18 19.66
C LYS A 57 0.62 -7.80 19.76
N THR A 58 1.35 -8.01 18.67
CA THR A 58 2.80 -7.72 18.57
C THR A 58 3.09 -6.38 17.95
N ALA A 59 2.28 -5.96 16.96
CA ALA A 59 2.50 -4.69 16.25
C ALA A 59 1.21 -4.10 15.67
N THR A 60 1.27 -2.83 15.32
CA THR A 60 0.23 -2.12 14.55
C THR A 60 0.91 -1.30 13.47
N LEU A 61 0.52 -1.53 12.21
CA LEU A 61 0.99 -0.76 11.06
C LEU A 61 -0.13 0.15 10.55
N PRO A 62 -0.05 1.48 10.80
CA PRO A 62 -1.00 2.43 10.25
C PRO A 62 -0.69 2.70 8.77
N LEU A 63 -1.73 2.78 7.94
CA LEU A 63 -1.63 3.03 6.51
C LEU A 63 -2.60 4.14 6.10
N GLU A 64 -2.16 5.03 5.22
CA GLU A 64 -2.93 6.20 4.78
C GLU A 64 -3.90 5.87 3.64
N TYR A 65 -4.61 4.76 3.74
CA TYR A 65 -5.61 4.34 2.77
C TYR A 65 -6.99 4.21 3.43
N ALA A 66 -8.04 4.51 2.68
CA ALA A 66 -9.41 4.37 3.17
C ALA A 66 -9.79 2.89 3.31
N SER A 67 -9.28 2.05 2.41
CA SER A 67 -9.44 0.61 2.45
C SER A 67 -8.16 -0.10 1.99
N LEU A 68 -7.86 -1.23 2.61
CA LEU A 68 -6.73 -2.08 2.26
C LEU A 68 -7.17 -3.42 1.68
N GLY A 69 -8.44 -3.61 1.51
CA GLY A 69 -8.95 -4.88 1.09
C GLY A 69 -10.36 -4.81 0.54
N SER A 70 -10.69 -5.84 -0.18
CA SER A 70 -12.03 -6.12 -0.69
C SER A 70 -12.38 -7.54 -0.30
N ILE A 71 -13.66 -7.82 -0.10
CA ILE A 71 -14.15 -9.19 0.11
C ILE A 71 -13.89 -10.10 -1.12
N PHE A 72 -13.54 -9.52 -2.25
CA PHE A 72 -13.34 -10.23 -3.51
C PHE A 72 -11.92 -10.78 -3.71
N TYR A 73 -10.93 -10.27 -2.97
CA TYR A 73 -9.56 -10.78 -3.08
C TYR A 73 -8.92 -10.94 -1.70
N ASN A 74 -7.95 -11.85 -1.62
CA ASN A 74 -7.13 -12.01 -0.44
C ASN A 74 -5.79 -11.30 -0.65
N PRO A 75 -5.24 -10.65 0.38
CA PRO A 75 -3.85 -10.24 0.39
C PRO A 75 -2.93 -11.42 0.11
N VAL A 76 -1.78 -11.16 -0.53
CA VAL A 76 -0.78 -12.17 -0.83
C VAL A 76 0.46 -11.90 0.00
N ILE A 77 0.92 -12.93 0.73
CA ILE A 77 2.26 -12.93 1.33
C ILE A 77 3.15 -13.78 0.41
N TYR A 78 4.22 -13.16 -0.05
CA TYR A 78 5.26 -13.82 -0.82
C TYR A 78 6.61 -13.51 -0.16
N GLU A 79 7.28 -14.54 0.35
CA GLU A 79 8.44 -14.39 1.22
C GLU A 79 8.14 -13.46 2.42
N ASP A 80 8.96 -12.44 2.64
CA ASP A 80 8.77 -11.44 3.70
C ASP A 80 8.04 -10.18 3.20
N GLU A 81 7.22 -10.28 2.16
CA GLU A 81 6.51 -9.17 1.53
C GLU A 81 5.00 -9.42 1.50
N LEU A 82 4.23 -8.43 1.95
CA LEU A 82 2.77 -8.43 1.88
C LEU A 82 2.30 -7.54 0.72
N TYR A 83 1.41 -8.06 -0.12
CA TYR A 83 0.85 -7.38 -1.28
C TYR A 83 -0.66 -7.19 -1.13
N LEU A 84 -1.11 -5.96 -1.39
CA LEU A 84 -2.49 -5.50 -1.23
C LEU A 84 -2.92 -4.65 -2.43
N ILE A 85 -4.22 -4.59 -2.70
CA ILE A 85 -4.81 -3.60 -3.61
C ILE A 85 -5.47 -2.51 -2.74
N PRO A 86 -4.79 -1.37 -2.49
CA PRO A 86 -5.33 -0.32 -1.63
C PRO A 86 -6.37 0.51 -2.37
N GLN A 87 -7.32 1.06 -1.62
CA GLN A 87 -8.34 1.97 -2.14
C GLN A 87 -8.29 3.30 -1.41
N GLY A 88 -8.25 4.37 -2.20
CA GLY A 88 -8.47 5.73 -1.72
C GLY A 88 -7.48 6.24 -0.69
N LYS A 89 -6.50 7.01 -1.16
CA LYS A 89 -5.63 7.83 -0.31
C LYS A 89 -6.39 9.04 0.10
N THR A 90 -7.36 9.37 0.54
CA THR A 90 -8.09 10.62 0.78
C THR A 90 -9.43 10.77 0.03
N ASN A 91 -10.34 9.81 0.14
CA ASN A 91 -11.65 9.80 -0.53
C ASN A 91 -11.66 9.52 -2.04
N VAL A 92 -10.51 9.33 -2.68
CA VAL A 92 -10.47 8.89 -4.08
C VAL A 92 -10.37 7.38 -4.09
N LYS A 93 -11.30 6.71 -4.76
CA LYS A 93 -11.16 5.29 -5.08
C LYS A 93 -9.98 5.15 -6.01
N ASP A 94 -8.89 4.59 -5.50
CA ASP A 94 -7.69 4.36 -6.28
C ASP A 94 -7.34 2.87 -6.21
N GLU A 95 -7.98 2.11 -7.08
CA GLU A 95 -7.83 0.67 -7.21
C GLU A 95 -6.83 0.27 -8.30
N LYS A 96 -6.07 1.26 -8.83
CA LYS A 96 -5.18 1.08 -9.99
C LYS A 96 -3.79 0.62 -9.63
N LYS A 97 -3.52 0.34 -8.37
CA LYS A 97 -2.18 0.05 -7.87
C LYS A 97 -2.16 -1.16 -6.94
N VAL A 98 -0.96 -1.70 -6.77
CA VAL A 98 -0.63 -2.70 -5.75
C VAL A 98 0.31 -2.05 -4.75
N LEU A 99 -0.02 -2.17 -3.47
CA LEU A 99 0.84 -1.80 -2.35
C LEU A 99 1.64 -3.02 -1.92
N LYS A 100 2.95 -2.91 -1.89
CA LYS A 100 3.87 -3.86 -1.26
C LYS A 100 4.30 -3.31 0.10
N ILE A 101 4.34 -4.16 1.10
CA ILE A 101 4.84 -3.86 2.46
C ILE A 101 5.89 -4.91 2.81
N GLU A 102 7.09 -4.47 3.12
CA GLU A 102 8.16 -5.34 3.64
C GLU A 102 7.90 -5.65 5.10
N LEU A 103 7.73 -6.93 5.44
CA LEU A 103 7.35 -7.35 6.80
C LEU A 103 8.46 -7.13 7.83
N LYS A 104 9.72 -7.07 7.42
CA LYS A 104 10.86 -6.79 8.32
C LYS A 104 11.01 -5.32 8.69
N SER A 105 10.61 -4.42 7.82
CA SER A 105 10.86 -2.99 7.99
C SER A 105 9.61 -2.13 8.05
N GLY A 106 8.47 -2.66 7.58
CA GLY A 106 7.25 -1.89 7.35
C GLY A 106 7.35 -0.93 6.15
N ASN A 107 8.44 -0.98 5.38
CA ASN A 107 8.62 -0.15 4.19
C ASN A 107 7.58 -0.44 3.15
N GLN A 108 7.12 0.61 2.47
CA GLN A 108 6.04 0.53 1.49
C GLN A 108 6.55 0.90 0.10
N LYS A 109 6.13 0.12 -0.90
CA LYS A 109 6.34 0.42 -2.32
C LYS A 109 5.03 0.29 -3.08
N ILE A 110 4.78 1.23 -4.00
CA ILE A 110 3.61 1.21 -4.89
C ILE A 110 4.03 0.75 -6.28
N TYR A 111 3.21 -0.13 -6.86
CA TYR A 111 3.26 -0.52 -8.26
C TYR A 111 2.00 -0.03 -8.95
N GLU A 112 2.14 0.89 -9.90
CA GLU A 112 1.04 1.43 -10.69
C GLU A 112 0.67 0.44 -11.79
N ILE A 113 -0.52 -0.17 -11.68
CA ILE A 113 -1.01 -1.14 -12.67
C ILE A 113 -1.84 -0.46 -13.76
N ASN A 114 -2.45 0.69 -13.44
CA ASN A 114 -3.32 1.47 -14.32
C ASN A 114 -4.59 0.76 -14.79
N GLN A 115 -5.02 -0.27 -14.08
CA GLN A 115 -6.26 -1.01 -14.32
C GLN A 115 -7.24 -0.83 -13.16
N LEU A 116 -8.51 -0.60 -13.48
CA LEU A 116 -9.59 -0.47 -12.52
C LEU A 116 -10.18 -1.84 -12.15
N ALA A 117 -10.86 -1.89 -11.01
CA ALA A 117 -11.63 -3.04 -10.56
C ALA A 117 -10.82 -4.35 -10.48
N MET A 118 -9.55 -4.23 -10.08
CA MET A 118 -8.73 -5.41 -9.82
C MET A 118 -9.35 -6.24 -8.69
N ASN A 119 -9.53 -7.54 -8.93
CA ASN A 119 -10.24 -8.46 -8.03
C ASN A 119 -9.42 -9.67 -7.59
N SER A 120 -8.20 -9.82 -8.11
CA SER A 120 -7.26 -10.85 -7.68
C SER A 120 -5.82 -10.40 -7.90
N ILE A 121 -4.93 -10.92 -7.09
CA ILE A 121 -3.50 -10.68 -7.13
C ILE A 121 -2.77 -11.99 -6.90
N CYS A 122 -1.70 -12.25 -7.61
CA CYS A 122 -0.70 -13.25 -7.26
C CYS A 122 0.71 -12.74 -7.58
N VAL A 123 1.72 -13.33 -6.96
CA VAL A 123 3.10 -12.82 -6.97
C VAL A 123 4.07 -13.97 -7.09
N ASN A 124 5.12 -13.78 -7.89
CA ASN A 124 6.30 -14.63 -7.90
C ASN A 124 7.58 -13.78 -7.77
N ASP A 125 8.76 -14.38 -7.94
CA ASP A 125 10.05 -13.73 -7.77
C ASP A 125 10.18 -12.43 -8.57
N LYS A 126 9.72 -12.44 -9.82
CA LYS A 126 9.97 -11.37 -10.80
C LYS A 126 8.78 -10.45 -11.03
N ASN A 127 7.57 -10.94 -10.82
CA ASN A 127 6.37 -10.25 -11.28
C ASN A 127 5.25 -10.25 -10.25
N ILE A 128 4.41 -9.25 -10.38
CA ILE A 128 3.10 -9.14 -9.75
C ILE A 128 2.05 -9.31 -10.85
N TYR A 129 1.10 -10.20 -10.64
CA TYR A 129 -0.01 -10.39 -11.56
C TYR A 129 -1.30 -9.95 -10.89
N THR A 130 -2.14 -9.26 -11.64
CA THR A 130 -3.50 -8.91 -11.22
C THR A 130 -4.48 -9.27 -12.31
N CYS A 131 -5.73 -9.49 -11.97
CA CYS A 131 -6.80 -9.54 -12.95
C CYS A 131 -7.92 -8.59 -12.58
N ASN A 132 -8.65 -8.19 -13.60
CA ASN A 132 -9.83 -7.35 -13.45
C ASN A 132 -10.87 -7.71 -14.51
N THR A 133 -12.14 -7.46 -14.17
CA THR A 133 -13.24 -7.52 -15.12
C THR A 133 -14.03 -6.22 -15.02
N LEU A 134 -14.15 -5.50 -16.12
CA LEU A 134 -14.86 -4.25 -16.19
C LEU A 134 -15.69 -4.18 -17.47
N ASN A 135 -16.99 -3.92 -17.36
CA ASN A 135 -17.92 -3.80 -18.48
C ASN A 135 -17.96 -5.04 -19.42
N GLY A 136 -17.75 -6.22 -18.87
CA GLY A 136 -17.73 -7.47 -19.63
C GLY A 136 -16.38 -7.86 -20.21
N ASP A 137 -15.39 -6.99 -20.14
CA ASP A 137 -14.01 -7.28 -20.55
C ASP A 137 -13.17 -7.71 -19.34
N SER A 138 -12.44 -8.78 -19.50
CA SER A 138 -11.47 -9.28 -18.50
C SER A 138 -10.04 -9.05 -18.98
N TYR A 139 -9.16 -8.77 -18.02
CA TYR A 139 -7.73 -8.56 -18.29
C TYR A 139 -6.89 -9.31 -17.29
N ILE A 140 -5.76 -9.82 -17.76
CA ILE A 140 -4.64 -10.24 -16.91
C ILE A 140 -3.53 -9.22 -17.10
N ASN A 141 -3.02 -8.70 -15.99
CA ASN A 141 -1.95 -7.71 -15.98
C ASN A 141 -0.72 -8.32 -15.33
N LYS A 142 0.44 -8.13 -15.94
CA LYS A 142 1.75 -8.50 -15.42
C LYS A 142 2.58 -7.24 -15.20
N CYS A 143 3.00 -7.00 -13.96
CA CYS A 143 3.88 -5.91 -13.59
C CYS A 143 5.24 -6.46 -13.15
N SER A 144 6.31 -6.02 -13.79
CA SER A 144 7.67 -6.38 -13.39
C SER A 144 8.05 -5.69 -12.08
N LYS A 145 8.58 -6.45 -11.12
CA LYS A 145 9.08 -5.92 -9.85
C LYS A 145 10.35 -5.07 -10.02
N GLU A 146 11.14 -5.34 -11.05
CA GLU A 146 12.40 -4.69 -11.33
C GLU A 146 12.22 -3.28 -11.89
N ASN A 147 11.42 -3.13 -12.95
CA ASN A 147 11.32 -1.89 -13.71
C ASN A 147 9.92 -1.27 -13.73
N ASN A 148 8.96 -1.87 -13.02
CA ASN A 148 7.56 -1.46 -12.96
C ASN A 148 6.82 -1.44 -14.31
N GLN A 149 7.36 -2.09 -15.35
CA GLN A 149 6.64 -2.23 -16.62
C GLN A 149 5.40 -3.10 -16.47
N VAL A 150 4.29 -2.62 -17.03
CA VAL A 150 3.01 -3.34 -17.03
C VAL A 150 2.66 -3.77 -18.43
N VAL A 151 2.31 -5.04 -18.58
CA VAL A 151 1.74 -5.62 -19.78
C VAL A 151 0.36 -6.14 -19.42
N SER A 152 -0.64 -5.81 -20.22
CA SER A 152 -2.03 -6.25 -20.01
C SER A 152 -2.49 -7.03 -21.23
N GLU A 153 -3.14 -8.16 -20.98
CA GLU A 153 -3.75 -9.01 -22.01
C GLU A 153 -5.26 -9.08 -21.76
N LYS A 154 -6.04 -8.81 -22.80
CA LYS A 154 -7.48 -8.94 -22.78
C LYS A 154 -7.87 -10.39 -23.01
N ILE A 155 -8.80 -10.91 -22.19
CA ILE A 155 -9.41 -12.23 -22.35
C ILE A 155 -10.89 -12.02 -22.68
N GLU A 156 -11.27 -12.34 -23.90
CA GLU A 156 -12.62 -12.12 -24.38
C GLU A 156 -13.61 -13.20 -23.90
N GLY A 157 -14.82 -12.78 -23.59
CA GLY A 157 -15.93 -13.69 -23.28
C GLY A 157 -15.79 -14.46 -21.97
N VAL A 158 -14.86 -14.08 -21.08
CA VAL A 158 -14.58 -14.79 -19.83
C VAL A 158 -14.56 -13.84 -18.65
N TYR A 159 -15.15 -14.27 -17.55
CA TYR A 159 -14.98 -13.59 -16.26
C TYR A 159 -13.82 -14.23 -15.50
N VAL A 160 -12.73 -13.47 -15.30
CA VAL A 160 -11.58 -13.92 -14.52
C VAL A 160 -11.79 -13.61 -13.06
N SER A 161 -12.00 -14.62 -12.23
CA SER A 161 -12.30 -14.44 -10.81
C SER A 161 -11.08 -14.52 -9.90
N LYS A 162 -10.10 -15.36 -10.22
CA LYS A 162 -8.92 -15.61 -9.39
C LYS A 162 -7.69 -15.91 -10.25
N LEU A 163 -6.53 -15.48 -9.74
CA LEU A 163 -5.22 -15.84 -10.22
C LEU A 163 -4.52 -16.74 -9.20
N LEU A 164 -3.74 -17.67 -9.70
CA LEU A 164 -2.84 -18.49 -8.91
C LEU A 164 -1.45 -18.41 -9.52
N CYS A 165 -0.45 -18.17 -8.71
CA CYS A 165 0.96 -18.25 -9.12
C CYS A 165 1.56 -19.58 -8.65
N SER A 166 2.31 -20.25 -9.52
CA SER A 166 3.24 -21.30 -9.14
C SER A 166 4.62 -20.70 -8.89
N LYS A 167 5.39 -21.29 -7.98
CA LYS A 167 6.78 -20.88 -7.73
C LYS A 167 7.70 -21.17 -8.93
N ASP A 168 7.31 -22.14 -9.78
CA ASP A 168 8.18 -22.72 -10.82
C ASP A 168 7.78 -22.32 -12.25
N MET A 169 7.03 -21.22 -12.43
CA MET A 169 6.71 -20.67 -13.76
C MET A 169 7.51 -19.41 -14.08
#